data_b528170f58757b82914e1d983322ad83
#
_entry.id   b528170f58757b82914e1d983322ad83
#
_cell.length_a   1.000
_cell.length_b   1.000
_cell.length_c   1.000
_cell.angle_alpha   90.00
_cell.angle_beta   90.00
_cell.angle_gamma   90.00
#
_symmetry.space_group_name_H-M   'P 1'
#
loop_
_entity.id
_entity.type
_entity.pdbx_description
1 polymer ?
#
loop_
_entity_poly.entity_id
_entity_poly.type
_entity_poly.pdbx_seq_one_letter_code
_entity_poly.pdbx_strand_id
1 'polypeptide(L)'
;MFLSRFFFMRLGFFGGTFNPVHEGHLALAKEAFRTLHLDHLWWLPANPWQKDSRDLMPSEVRIKLLRLALTDCNRMSVDTRELDRKTLSYSIDTVRELAAEYPNDDRFYLIGSDQWNNFHTWKDWQKIFDYVSLVVFNRNGQLTHPAEEVERFIEDRKISVTMLPMPALDIDSSRIRQLIAQHDWFDPFLKTALPEKVFQFLCLNEKTKD
;
A
#
# COMPACT_ATOMS: atom_id res chain seq x y z
N MET A 1 -34.82 -5.92 -25.12
CA MET A 1 -34.54 -5.08 -23.95
C MET A 1 -33.35 -5.70 -23.24
N PHE A 2 -32.12 -5.31 -23.59
CA PHE A 2 -30.89 -5.80 -22.95
C PHE A 2 -30.80 -5.16 -21.56
N LEU A 3 -31.03 -5.96 -20.51
CA LEU A 3 -30.65 -5.57 -19.15
C LEU A 3 -29.12 -5.50 -19.14
N SER A 4 -28.55 -4.31 -19.22
CA SER A 4 -27.15 -4.10 -18.88
C SER A 4 -26.98 -4.49 -17.43
N ARG A 5 -26.41 -5.68 -17.17
CA ARG A 5 -25.91 -6.01 -15.84
C ARG A 5 -24.85 -4.97 -15.52
N PHE A 6 -25.15 -4.02 -14.66
CA PHE A 6 -24.13 -3.20 -14.03
C PHE A 6 -23.26 -4.16 -13.20
N PHE A 7 -22.09 -4.50 -13.75
CA PHE A 7 -21.07 -5.21 -12.99
C PHE A 7 -20.40 -4.16 -12.11
N PHE A 8 -20.70 -4.17 -10.82
CA PHE A 8 -19.93 -3.41 -9.83
C PHE A 8 -18.57 -4.09 -9.69
N MET A 9 -17.50 -3.34 -9.86
CA MET A 9 -16.16 -3.85 -9.64
C MET A 9 -15.78 -3.76 -8.16
N ARG A 10 -14.93 -4.66 -7.73
CA ARG A 10 -14.32 -4.66 -6.40
C ARG A 10 -12.89 -4.16 -6.54
N LEU A 11 -12.68 -2.91 -6.16
CA LEU A 11 -11.43 -2.18 -6.38
C LEU A 11 -10.66 -2.06 -5.07
N GLY A 12 -9.39 -2.52 -5.08
CA GLY A 12 -8.46 -2.33 -3.97
C GLY A 12 -7.56 -1.12 -4.20
N PHE A 13 -7.24 -0.40 -3.14
CA PHE A 13 -6.34 0.75 -3.15
C PHE A 13 -5.32 0.55 -2.03
N PHE A 14 -4.08 0.25 -2.38
CA PHE A 14 -3.02 -0.09 -1.44
C PHE A 14 -2.07 1.10 -1.28
N GLY A 15 -2.25 1.85 -0.21
CA GLY A 15 -1.40 2.98 0.16
C GLY A 15 -0.12 2.53 0.85
N GLY A 16 1.00 3.15 0.48
CA GLY A 16 2.27 2.87 1.14
C GLY A 16 3.43 3.70 0.65
N THR A 17 4.50 3.78 1.43
CA THR A 17 5.74 4.45 1.02
C THR A 17 6.48 3.66 -0.06
N PHE A 18 6.46 2.31 0.02
CA PHE A 18 7.17 1.40 -0.87
C PHE A 18 8.63 1.79 -1.07
N ASN A 19 9.41 1.78 -0.01
CA ASN A 19 10.77 2.30 0.04
C ASN A 19 11.83 1.24 0.47
N PRO A 20 12.16 0.27 -0.40
CA PRO A 20 11.51 -0.07 -1.67
C PRO A 20 10.28 -0.98 -1.51
N VAL A 21 9.59 -1.24 -2.61
CA VAL A 21 8.64 -2.37 -2.71
C VAL A 21 9.40 -3.68 -2.51
N HIS A 22 8.77 -4.66 -1.84
CA HIS A 22 9.37 -5.96 -1.52
C HIS A 22 8.33 -7.09 -1.53
N GLU A 23 8.77 -8.34 -1.45
CA GLU A 23 7.91 -9.52 -1.51
C GLU A 23 6.83 -9.53 -0.43
N GLY A 24 7.09 -8.94 0.74
CA GLY A 24 6.06 -8.75 1.77
C GLY A 24 4.87 -7.93 1.28
N HIS A 25 5.10 -6.85 0.55
CA HIS A 25 4.03 -6.05 -0.03
C HIS A 25 3.25 -6.82 -1.12
N LEU A 26 3.95 -7.59 -1.96
CA LEU A 26 3.30 -8.42 -2.98
C LEU A 26 2.45 -9.54 -2.37
N ALA A 27 2.93 -10.14 -1.28
CA ALA A 27 2.17 -11.15 -0.55
C ALA A 27 0.88 -10.58 0.06
N LEU A 28 0.93 -9.37 0.64
CA LEU A 28 -0.25 -8.65 1.14
C LEU A 28 -1.25 -8.38 0.02
N ALA A 29 -0.77 -7.90 -1.13
CA ALA A 29 -1.60 -7.64 -2.29
C ALA A 29 -2.29 -8.92 -2.80
N LYS A 30 -1.56 -10.03 -2.90
CA LYS A 30 -2.11 -11.32 -3.30
C LYS A 30 -3.17 -11.83 -2.32
N GLU A 31 -2.94 -11.67 -1.00
CA GLU A 31 -3.90 -12.05 0.02
C GLU A 31 -5.18 -11.21 -0.06
N ALA A 32 -5.06 -9.89 -0.24
CA ALA A 32 -6.22 -9.03 -0.46
C ALA A 32 -7.02 -9.43 -1.70
N PHE A 33 -6.34 -9.71 -2.81
CA PHE A 33 -6.98 -10.19 -4.04
C PHE A 33 -7.83 -11.42 -3.81
N ARG A 34 -7.23 -12.42 -3.13
CA ARG A 34 -7.88 -13.70 -2.86
C ARG A 34 -9.09 -13.55 -1.93
N THR A 35 -8.91 -12.83 -0.83
CA THR A 35 -9.91 -12.77 0.25
C THR A 35 -11.04 -11.79 -0.08
N LEU A 36 -10.73 -10.67 -0.71
CA LEU A 36 -11.72 -9.65 -1.06
C LEU A 36 -12.30 -9.85 -2.46
N HIS A 37 -11.85 -10.86 -3.23
CA HIS A 37 -12.26 -11.10 -4.62
C HIS A 37 -12.14 -9.85 -5.48
N LEU A 38 -10.98 -9.16 -5.41
CA LEU A 38 -10.76 -7.92 -6.13
C LEU A 38 -10.71 -8.14 -7.64
N ASP A 39 -11.30 -7.22 -8.39
CA ASP A 39 -11.17 -7.15 -9.85
C ASP A 39 -9.89 -6.41 -10.25
N HIS A 40 -9.51 -5.38 -9.49
CA HIS A 40 -8.28 -4.61 -9.70
C HIS A 40 -7.71 -4.09 -8.39
N LEU A 41 -6.37 -3.91 -8.33
CA LEU A 41 -5.66 -3.30 -7.20
C LEU A 41 -4.75 -2.18 -7.68
N TRP A 42 -5.02 -0.98 -7.20
CA TRP A 42 -4.19 0.19 -7.39
C TRP A 42 -3.17 0.34 -6.27
N TRP A 43 -1.89 0.49 -6.63
CA TRP A 43 -0.82 0.79 -5.70
C TRP A 43 -0.62 2.29 -5.66
N LEU A 44 -0.81 2.90 -4.49
CA LEU A 44 -0.74 4.34 -4.24
C LEU A 44 0.57 4.67 -3.52
N PRO A 45 1.67 4.95 -4.24
CA PRO A 45 2.91 5.35 -3.59
C PRO A 45 2.75 6.73 -2.95
N ALA A 46 2.93 6.78 -1.64
CA ALA A 46 2.82 8.01 -0.86
C ALA A 46 4.14 8.76 -0.77
N ASN A 47 4.05 10.08 -0.53
CA ASN A 47 5.17 10.92 -0.11
C ASN A 47 4.94 11.34 1.34
N PRO A 48 5.38 10.54 2.32
CA PRO A 48 5.06 10.78 3.73
C PRO A 48 5.80 12.03 4.21
N TRP A 49 5.08 13.10 4.45
CA TRP A 49 5.60 14.36 4.98
C TRP A 49 6.20 14.24 6.40
N GLN A 50 5.86 13.16 7.11
CA GLN A 50 6.36 12.86 8.46
C GLN A 50 7.71 12.14 8.47
N LYS A 51 8.18 11.62 7.34
CA LYS A 51 9.47 10.91 7.25
C LYS A 51 10.56 11.86 6.80
N ASP A 52 11.75 11.71 7.39
CA ASP A 52 12.93 12.43 6.92
C ASP A 52 13.17 12.06 5.44
N SER A 53 13.24 13.07 4.59
CA SER A 53 13.45 12.90 3.16
C SER A 53 14.79 12.22 2.83
N ARG A 54 15.77 12.28 3.74
CA ARG A 54 17.08 11.63 3.59
C ARG A 54 16.99 10.10 3.55
N ASP A 55 15.97 9.51 4.19
CA ASP A 55 15.77 8.07 4.24
C ASP A 55 14.88 7.55 3.11
N LEU A 56 14.41 8.43 2.24
CA LEU A 56 13.51 8.07 1.15
C LEU A 56 14.24 8.02 -0.19
N MET A 57 14.08 6.91 -0.90
CA MET A 57 14.41 6.87 -2.32
C MET A 57 13.58 7.93 -3.08
N PRO A 58 14.14 8.57 -4.11
CA PRO A 58 13.38 9.48 -4.97
C PRO A 58 12.07 8.85 -5.46
N SER A 59 11.02 9.65 -5.59
CA SER A 59 9.68 9.17 -5.99
C SER A 59 9.71 8.43 -7.32
N GLU A 60 10.48 8.94 -8.30
CA GLU A 60 10.64 8.32 -9.62
C GLU A 60 11.24 6.91 -9.52
N VAL A 61 12.22 6.73 -8.61
CA VAL A 61 12.83 5.41 -8.36
C VAL A 61 11.80 4.47 -7.75
N ARG A 62 11.06 4.91 -6.73
CA ARG A 62 10.03 4.09 -6.07
C ARG A 62 8.91 3.67 -7.05
N ILE A 63 8.45 4.58 -7.91
CA ILE A 63 7.50 4.29 -8.98
C ILE A 63 8.08 3.27 -9.97
N LYS A 64 9.35 3.45 -10.38
CA LYS A 64 10.02 2.52 -11.28
C LYS A 64 10.09 1.12 -10.68
N LEU A 65 10.48 1.01 -9.41
CA LEU A 65 10.55 -0.27 -8.70
C LEU A 65 9.18 -0.94 -8.57
N LEU A 66 8.12 -0.17 -8.26
CA LEU A 66 6.75 -0.67 -8.26
C LEU A 66 6.34 -1.22 -9.63
N ARG A 67 6.57 -0.48 -10.70
CA ARG A 67 6.25 -0.94 -12.06
C ARG A 67 7.01 -2.21 -12.44
N LEU A 68 8.27 -2.33 -12.03
CA LEU A 68 9.06 -3.56 -12.24
C LEU A 68 8.48 -4.74 -11.45
N ALA A 69 8.11 -4.53 -10.19
CA ALA A 69 7.50 -5.55 -9.35
C ALA A 69 6.16 -6.06 -9.89
N LEU A 70 5.43 -5.21 -10.61
CA LEU A 70 4.09 -5.49 -11.11
C LEU A 70 4.04 -5.87 -12.60
N THR A 71 5.18 -6.02 -13.26
CA THR A 71 5.26 -6.24 -14.72
C THR A 71 4.37 -7.41 -15.19
N ASP A 72 4.28 -8.46 -14.38
CA ASP A 72 3.55 -9.69 -14.74
C ASP A 72 2.16 -9.77 -14.06
N CYS A 73 1.67 -8.65 -13.52
CA CYS A 73 0.41 -8.57 -12.76
C CYS A 73 -0.66 -7.78 -13.51
N ASN A 74 -1.41 -8.43 -14.40
CA ASN A 74 -2.38 -7.77 -15.29
C ASN A 74 -3.52 -7.01 -14.58
N ARG A 75 -3.80 -7.33 -13.30
CA ARG A 75 -4.87 -6.69 -12.51
C ARG A 75 -4.33 -5.81 -11.39
N MET A 76 -3.06 -5.39 -11.50
CA MET A 76 -2.43 -4.48 -10.55
C MET A 76 -1.78 -3.33 -11.32
N SER A 77 -1.98 -2.10 -10.86
CA SER A 77 -1.43 -0.89 -11.50
C SER A 77 -0.92 0.09 -10.46
N VAL A 78 -0.03 0.98 -10.88
CA VAL A 78 0.47 2.08 -10.05
C VAL A 78 -0.32 3.33 -10.35
N ASP A 79 -0.88 3.94 -9.33
CA ASP A 79 -1.55 5.24 -9.40
C ASP A 79 -0.68 6.26 -8.66
N THR A 80 -0.19 7.25 -9.36
CA THR A 80 0.77 8.24 -8.85
C THR A 80 0.12 9.51 -8.31
N ARG A 81 -1.23 9.57 -8.23
CA ARG A 81 -1.98 10.79 -7.85
C ARG A 81 -1.47 11.47 -6.58
N GLU A 82 -1.05 10.70 -5.57
CA GLU A 82 -0.54 11.28 -4.32
C GLU A 82 0.83 11.95 -4.49
N LEU A 83 1.67 11.44 -5.40
CA LEU A 83 2.98 12.02 -5.73
C LEU A 83 2.88 13.20 -6.69
N ASP A 84 1.85 13.22 -7.54
CA ASP A 84 1.63 14.27 -8.55
C ASP A 84 1.04 15.55 -7.94
N ARG A 85 0.51 15.49 -6.72
CA ARG A 85 -0.01 16.66 -6.00
C ARG A 85 1.12 17.62 -5.65
N LYS A 86 0.92 18.91 -5.96
CA LYS A 86 1.86 20.00 -5.61
C LYS A 86 1.80 20.40 -4.13
N THR A 87 0.80 19.91 -3.41
CA THR A 87 0.55 20.17 -1.98
C THR A 87 0.72 18.89 -1.17
N LEU A 88 0.64 19.00 0.16
CA LEU A 88 0.59 17.83 1.03
C LEU A 88 -0.58 16.93 0.61
N SER A 89 -0.29 15.65 0.43
CA SER A 89 -1.27 14.63 0.08
C SER A 89 -1.81 13.98 1.35
N TYR A 90 -3.12 14.05 1.54
CA TYR A 90 -3.81 13.38 2.64
C TYR A 90 -4.71 12.27 2.10
N SER A 91 -4.79 11.17 2.83
CA SER A 91 -5.60 10.02 2.43
C SER A 91 -7.08 10.37 2.23
N ILE A 92 -7.62 11.31 3.01
CA ILE A 92 -9.00 11.77 2.83
C ILE A 92 -9.23 12.39 1.45
N ASP A 93 -8.27 13.14 0.90
CA ASP A 93 -8.39 13.73 -0.42
C ASP A 93 -8.34 12.65 -1.50
N THR A 94 -7.46 11.66 -1.32
CA THR A 94 -7.33 10.49 -2.20
C THR A 94 -8.63 9.69 -2.25
N VAL A 95 -9.21 9.32 -1.09
CA VAL A 95 -10.43 8.50 -1.09
C VAL A 95 -11.65 9.24 -1.64
N ARG A 96 -11.71 10.58 -1.52
CA ARG A 96 -12.75 11.40 -2.17
C ARG A 96 -12.65 11.38 -3.69
N GLU A 97 -11.43 11.54 -4.22
CA GLU A 97 -11.18 11.44 -5.66
C GLU A 97 -11.57 10.05 -6.18
N LEU A 98 -11.15 8.99 -5.49
CA LEU A 98 -11.49 7.62 -5.85
C LEU A 98 -13.00 7.36 -5.81
N ALA A 99 -13.71 7.90 -4.82
CA ALA A 99 -15.16 7.76 -4.75
C ALA A 99 -15.88 8.50 -5.88
N ALA A 100 -15.35 9.64 -6.32
CA ALA A 100 -15.89 10.38 -7.46
C ALA A 100 -15.60 9.67 -8.80
N GLU A 101 -14.44 9.03 -8.93
CA GLU A 101 -14.01 8.30 -10.13
C GLU A 101 -14.73 6.95 -10.28
N TYR A 102 -14.98 6.26 -9.16
CA TYR A 102 -15.61 4.93 -9.11
C TYR A 102 -16.89 4.97 -8.25
N PRO A 103 -17.92 5.76 -8.61
CA PRO A 103 -19.06 6.03 -7.71
C PRO A 103 -19.93 4.81 -7.40
N ASN A 104 -19.93 3.82 -8.29
CA ASN A 104 -20.78 2.62 -8.19
C ASN A 104 -20.02 1.37 -7.76
N ASP A 105 -18.67 1.44 -7.64
CA ASP A 105 -17.85 0.27 -7.36
C ASP A 105 -17.59 0.11 -5.86
N ASP A 106 -17.33 -1.13 -5.41
CA ASP A 106 -16.85 -1.41 -4.07
C ASP A 106 -15.38 -0.96 -3.97
N ARG A 107 -15.09 -0.06 -3.05
CA ARG A 107 -13.75 0.51 -2.84
C ARG A 107 -13.18 0.05 -1.51
N PHE A 108 -12.05 -0.66 -1.57
CA PHE A 108 -11.33 -1.19 -0.42
C PHE A 108 -10.00 -0.45 -0.26
N TYR A 109 -9.82 0.28 0.85
CA TYR A 109 -8.56 0.98 1.13
C TYR A 109 -7.71 0.15 2.10
N LEU A 110 -6.52 -0.27 1.64
CA LEU A 110 -5.67 -1.24 2.31
C LEU A 110 -4.55 -0.52 3.05
N ILE A 111 -4.42 -0.79 4.36
CA ILE A 111 -3.36 -0.22 5.21
C ILE A 111 -2.72 -1.30 6.08
N GLY A 112 -1.48 -1.04 6.53
CA GLY A 112 -0.81 -1.90 7.51
C GLY A 112 -1.24 -1.60 8.95
N SER A 113 -0.95 -2.53 9.86
CA SER A 113 -1.22 -2.38 11.30
C SER A 113 -0.59 -1.13 11.91
N ASP A 114 0.61 -0.75 11.47
CA ASP A 114 1.29 0.47 11.96
C ASP A 114 0.49 1.74 11.62
N GLN A 115 -0.14 1.77 10.44
CA GLN A 115 -1.01 2.85 10.01
C GLN A 115 -2.34 2.84 10.78
N TRP A 116 -2.87 1.64 11.05
CA TRP A 116 -4.07 1.45 11.82
C TRP A 116 -3.92 1.97 13.26
N ASN A 117 -2.82 1.64 13.92
CA ASN A 117 -2.53 2.12 15.27
C ASN A 117 -2.48 3.66 15.36
N ASN A 118 -2.05 4.32 14.28
CA ASN A 118 -1.94 5.77 14.17
C ASN A 118 -3.06 6.42 13.36
N PHE A 119 -4.12 5.69 13.03
CA PHE A 119 -5.19 6.15 12.13
C PHE A 119 -5.90 7.40 12.65
N HIS A 120 -6.04 7.54 13.97
CA HIS A 120 -6.59 8.73 14.63
C HIS A 120 -5.84 10.04 14.32
N THR A 121 -4.57 9.94 13.91
CA THR A 121 -3.76 11.12 13.56
C THR A 121 -3.97 11.58 12.12
N TRP A 122 -4.70 10.82 11.32
CA TRP A 122 -4.94 11.17 9.94
C TRP A 122 -5.95 12.30 9.83
N LYS A 123 -5.70 13.22 8.89
CA LYS A 123 -6.61 14.33 8.63
C LYS A 123 -8.01 13.82 8.28
N ASP A 124 -9.03 14.31 8.99
CA ASP A 124 -10.45 13.96 8.77
C ASP A 124 -10.68 12.43 8.71
N TRP A 125 -9.98 11.64 9.52
CA TRP A 125 -10.01 10.19 9.49
C TRP A 125 -11.41 9.58 9.57
N GLN A 126 -12.32 10.23 10.32
CA GLN A 126 -13.72 9.78 10.46
C GLN A 126 -14.43 9.74 9.10
N LYS A 127 -14.12 10.70 8.22
CA LYS A 127 -14.76 10.83 6.91
C LYS A 127 -14.25 9.79 5.89
N ILE A 128 -13.12 9.15 6.16
CA ILE A 128 -12.58 8.12 5.27
C ILE A 128 -13.57 6.97 5.10
N PHE A 129 -14.27 6.60 6.18
CA PHE A 129 -15.28 5.54 6.18
C PHE A 129 -16.51 5.84 5.33
N ASP A 130 -16.75 7.11 4.98
CA ASP A 130 -17.85 7.50 4.09
C ASP A 130 -17.56 7.16 2.61
N TYR A 131 -16.28 6.93 2.27
CA TYR A 131 -15.82 6.76 0.90
C TYR A 131 -15.33 5.36 0.56
N VAL A 132 -14.77 4.63 1.54
CA VAL A 132 -14.12 3.34 1.33
C VAL A 132 -14.38 2.37 2.48
N SER A 133 -14.36 1.08 2.18
CA SER A 133 -14.25 0.04 3.20
C SER A 133 -12.77 -0.13 3.59
N LEU A 134 -12.47 0.06 4.88
CA LEU A 134 -11.11 -0.05 5.37
C LEU A 134 -10.70 -1.51 5.58
N VAL A 135 -9.51 -1.86 5.10
CA VAL A 135 -8.90 -3.18 5.22
C VAL A 135 -7.54 -3.04 5.89
N VAL A 136 -7.35 -3.75 6.98
CA VAL A 136 -6.13 -3.68 7.79
C VAL A 136 -5.38 -5.01 7.72
N PHE A 137 -4.11 -4.96 7.34
CA PHE A 137 -3.22 -6.12 7.43
C PHE A 137 -2.65 -6.24 8.83
N ASN A 138 -2.94 -7.38 9.46
CA ASN A 138 -2.55 -7.64 10.83
C ASN A 138 -1.26 -8.48 10.89
N ARG A 139 -0.18 -7.93 11.48
CA ARG A 139 1.08 -8.66 11.66
C ARG A 139 0.91 -9.76 12.70
N ASN A 140 1.44 -10.96 12.41
CA ASN A 140 1.60 -12.09 13.34
C ASN A 140 0.32 -12.57 14.04
N GLY A 141 -0.86 -12.35 13.45
CA GLY A 141 -2.12 -12.78 14.07
C GLY A 141 -2.46 -12.05 15.39
N GLN A 142 -1.68 -11.04 15.78
CA GLN A 142 -2.01 -10.19 16.92
C GLN A 142 -3.11 -9.20 16.50
N LEU A 143 -4.21 -9.20 17.22
CA LEU A 143 -5.23 -8.18 17.07
C LEU A 143 -4.58 -6.82 17.38
N THR A 144 -4.40 -6.00 16.36
CA THR A 144 -3.97 -4.62 16.54
C THR A 144 -5.20 -3.77 16.81
N HIS A 145 -5.19 -3.10 17.95
CA HIS A 145 -6.25 -2.18 18.32
C HIS A 145 -5.85 -0.76 17.89
N PRO A 146 -6.74 0.00 17.27
CA PRO A 146 -6.49 1.41 17.01
C PRO A 146 -6.57 2.20 18.33
N ALA A 147 -6.39 3.51 18.27
CA ALA A 147 -6.66 4.37 19.41
C ALA A 147 -8.13 4.26 19.86
N GLU A 148 -8.39 4.39 21.16
CA GLU A 148 -9.71 4.23 21.79
C GLU A 148 -10.81 5.09 21.12
N GLU A 149 -10.47 6.28 20.65
CA GLU A 149 -11.41 7.16 19.95
C GLU A 149 -11.87 6.59 18.60
N VAL A 150 -11.00 5.83 17.91
CA VAL A 150 -11.33 5.14 16.66
C VAL A 150 -12.22 3.93 16.95
N GLU A 151 -11.90 3.16 18.00
CA GLU A 151 -12.73 2.01 18.42
C GLU A 151 -14.15 2.46 18.74
N ARG A 152 -14.30 3.48 19.60
CA ARG A 152 -15.62 4.05 19.95
C ARG A 152 -16.39 4.52 18.71
N PHE A 153 -15.73 5.25 17.82
CA PHE A 153 -16.36 5.73 16.59
C PHE A 153 -16.89 4.61 15.70
N ILE A 154 -16.12 3.53 15.56
CA ILE A 154 -16.49 2.35 14.78
C ILE A 154 -17.67 1.63 15.43
N GLU A 155 -17.64 1.43 16.75
CA GLU A 155 -18.70 0.79 17.51
C GLU A 155 -20.01 1.59 17.43
N ASP A 156 -19.97 2.89 17.71
CA ASP A 156 -21.13 3.77 17.71
C ASP A 156 -21.83 3.83 16.33
N ARG A 157 -21.04 3.77 15.26
CA ARG A 157 -21.54 3.83 13.88
C ARG A 157 -21.73 2.45 13.25
N LYS A 158 -21.39 1.37 13.95
CA LYS A 158 -21.45 -0.01 13.46
C LYS A 158 -20.67 -0.21 12.15
N ILE A 159 -19.51 0.43 12.05
CA ILE A 159 -18.63 0.34 10.89
C ILE A 159 -17.89 -1.01 10.94
N SER A 160 -17.86 -1.71 9.81
CA SER A 160 -17.09 -2.94 9.67
C SER A 160 -15.72 -2.63 9.08
N VAL A 161 -14.65 -3.01 9.81
CA VAL A 161 -13.27 -2.97 9.32
C VAL A 161 -12.82 -4.41 9.07
N THR A 162 -12.33 -4.67 7.87
CA THR A 162 -11.85 -6.02 7.51
C THR A 162 -10.41 -6.20 7.97
N MET A 163 -10.18 -7.20 8.82
CA MET A 163 -8.84 -7.58 9.26
C MET A 163 -8.34 -8.75 8.41
N LEU A 164 -7.22 -8.58 7.70
CA LEU A 164 -6.58 -9.64 6.93
C LEU A 164 -5.29 -10.11 7.61
N PRO A 165 -5.03 -11.41 7.65
CA PRO A 165 -3.79 -11.92 8.18
C PRO A 165 -2.62 -11.49 7.28
N MET A 166 -1.55 -11.03 7.88
CA MET A 166 -0.30 -10.80 7.16
C MET A 166 0.40 -12.14 6.92
N PRO A 167 0.80 -12.46 5.69
CA PRO A 167 1.64 -13.61 5.45
C PRO A 167 2.90 -13.58 6.33
N ALA A 168 3.30 -14.72 6.86
CA ALA A 168 4.47 -14.84 7.75
C ALA A 168 5.78 -14.68 6.93
N LEU A 169 6.07 -13.46 6.52
CA LEU A 169 7.32 -13.11 5.85
C LEU A 169 8.09 -12.15 6.76
N ASP A 170 9.27 -12.58 7.17
CA ASP A 170 10.20 -11.74 7.95
C ASP A 170 10.98 -10.81 7.01
N ILE A 171 10.25 -9.85 6.42
CA ILE A 171 10.82 -8.86 5.50
C ILE A 171 10.62 -7.46 6.07
N ASP A 172 11.73 -6.77 6.28
CA ASP A 172 11.78 -5.40 6.78
C ASP A 172 12.46 -4.46 5.76
N SER A 173 11.74 -3.41 5.39
CA SER A 173 12.26 -2.37 4.48
C SER A 173 13.51 -1.67 5.00
N SER A 174 13.68 -1.55 6.32
CA SER A 174 14.85 -0.90 6.92
C SER A 174 16.09 -1.75 6.72
N ARG A 175 15.99 -3.07 6.94
CA ARG A 175 17.06 -4.01 6.64
C ARG A 175 17.43 -4.01 5.15
N ILE A 176 16.45 -3.98 4.26
CA ILE A 176 16.71 -3.86 2.81
C ILE A 176 17.52 -2.60 2.52
N ARG A 177 17.09 -1.44 3.03
CA ARG A 177 17.81 -0.17 2.80
C ARG A 177 19.21 -0.18 3.39
N GLN A 178 19.40 -0.77 4.57
CA GLN A 178 20.70 -0.89 5.20
C GLN A 178 21.68 -1.72 4.33
N LEU A 179 21.26 -2.86 3.83
CA LEU A 179 22.09 -3.71 2.97
C LEU A 179 22.42 -3.03 1.64
N ILE A 180 21.45 -2.31 1.04
CA ILE A 180 21.67 -1.50 -0.15
C ILE A 180 22.72 -0.40 0.12
N ALA A 181 22.59 0.33 1.24
CA ALA A 181 23.54 1.38 1.60
C ALA A 181 24.95 0.85 1.92
N GLN A 182 25.08 -0.39 2.34
CA GLN A 182 26.34 -1.08 2.59
C GLN A 182 26.91 -1.76 1.34
N HIS A 183 26.22 -1.68 0.19
CA HIS A 183 26.58 -2.39 -1.05
C HIS A 183 26.69 -3.91 -0.89
N ASP A 184 26.01 -4.48 0.11
CA ASP A 184 26.03 -5.92 0.39
C ASP A 184 25.01 -6.68 -0.47
N TRP A 185 25.24 -6.70 -1.78
CA TRP A 185 24.39 -7.36 -2.77
C TRP A 185 24.46 -8.90 -2.71
N PHE A 186 25.40 -9.45 -1.94
CA PHE A 186 25.58 -10.88 -1.77
C PHE A 186 24.77 -11.45 -0.61
N ASP A 187 24.21 -10.61 0.28
CA ASP A 187 23.35 -11.11 1.36
C ASP A 187 22.13 -11.84 0.76
N PRO A 188 21.96 -13.14 1.10
CA PRO A 188 20.84 -13.95 0.57
C PRO A 188 19.46 -13.35 0.87
N PHE A 189 19.33 -12.54 1.93
CA PHE A 189 18.09 -11.89 2.29
C PHE A 189 17.58 -10.96 1.17
N LEU A 190 18.45 -10.19 0.52
CA LEU A 190 18.03 -9.29 -0.56
C LEU A 190 17.36 -10.04 -1.72
N LYS A 191 17.88 -11.22 -2.08
CA LYS A 191 17.32 -12.06 -3.16
C LYS A 191 15.95 -12.63 -2.79
N THR A 192 15.70 -12.89 -1.52
CA THR A 192 14.41 -13.40 -1.05
C THR A 192 13.43 -12.29 -0.74
N ALA A 193 13.91 -11.12 -0.32
CA ALA A 193 13.09 -10.00 0.07
C ALA A 193 12.62 -9.15 -1.12
N LEU A 194 13.40 -9.07 -2.19
CA LEU A 194 13.10 -8.23 -3.35
C LEU A 194 12.60 -9.06 -4.53
N PRO A 195 11.55 -8.59 -5.26
CA PRO A 195 11.19 -9.15 -6.55
C PRO A 195 12.42 -9.14 -7.49
N GLU A 196 12.59 -10.18 -8.28
CA GLU A 196 13.79 -10.37 -9.09
C GLU A 196 14.13 -9.15 -9.97
N LYS A 197 13.15 -8.61 -10.70
CA LYS A 197 13.35 -7.43 -11.55
C LYS A 197 13.73 -6.16 -10.76
N VAL A 198 13.25 -6.06 -9.52
CA VAL A 198 13.61 -4.97 -8.59
C VAL A 198 15.05 -5.13 -8.12
N PHE A 199 15.42 -6.32 -7.70
CA PHE A 199 16.79 -6.64 -7.30
C PHE A 199 17.79 -6.36 -8.42
N GLN A 200 17.53 -6.88 -9.62
CA GLN A 200 18.38 -6.65 -10.80
C GLN A 200 18.54 -5.17 -11.13
N PHE A 201 17.44 -4.40 -11.10
CA PHE A 201 17.49 -2.96 -11.36
C PHE A 201 18.35 -2.22 -10.35
N LEU A 202 18.21 -2.52 -9.06
CA LEU A 202 18.99 -1.88 -8.00
C LEU A 202 20.48 -2.20 -8.13
N CYS A 203 20.85 -3.46 -8.36
CA CYS A 203 22.24 -3.90 -8.57
C CYS A 203 22.91 -3.23 -9.78
N LEU A 204 22.17 -3.03 -10.88
CA LEU A 204 22.72 -2.44 -12.11
C LEU A 204 22.93 -0.94 -11.99
N ASN A 205 22.03 -0.22 -11.31
CA ASN A 205 22.11 1.25 -11.22
C ASN A 205 23.17 1.74 -10.22
N GLU A 206 23.70 0.88 -9.36
CA GLU A 206 24.84 1.25 -8.53
C GLU A 206 26.17 1.11 -9.28
N LYS A 207 26.31 0.11 -10.14
CA LYS A 207 27.51 -0.09 -10.97
C LYS A 207 27.77 1.08 -11.96
N THR A 208 26.79 1.96 -12.14
CA THR A 208 26.91 3.13 -13.04
C THR A 208 27.23 4.43 -12.29
N LYS A 209 27.44 4.38 -10.96
CA LYS A 209 27.81 5.56 -10.14
C LYS A 209 29.30 5.61 -9.82
N ASP A 210 30.08 4.58 -10.19
CA ASP A 210 31.53 4.53 -10.17
C ASP A 210 32.08 4.90 -11.56
#